data_b5923f5633ccfcbbff0cb3e5dd438d25
#
_entry.id   b5923f5633ccfcbbff0cb3e5dd438d25
#
_cell.length_a   1.000
_cell.length_b   1.000
_cell.length_c   1.000
_cell.angle_alpha   90.00
_cell.angle_beta   90.00
_cell.angle_gamma   90.00
#
_symmetry.space_group_name_H-M   'P 1'
#
loop_
_entity.id
_entity.type
_entity.pdbx_description
1 polymer ?
#
loop_
_entity_poly.entity_id
_entity_poly.type
_entity_poly.pdbx_seq_one_letter_code
_entity_poly.pdbx_strand_id
1 'polypeptide(L)'
;RHPANVIGTAAAIAAGEIAPSEAVGAAIDRLAVYDDTFHVVAHPLYEAAMDQARAADDAVARGDALGPLHGVPIGAKDLYDIAGQPTRAGSTILSGSVAETTATAVTNLEAAGAIVVAKITMTEFAGSAHNLAHPRPVNPYDHTRSPAGSSSGSGVAVAAGLLPAALGSDTVASIRLPAAWNGCVGFKPSYGRVSRHGVFPLAATYDHCGPLTRSVADAELVARAMAGADPLDVTARSDPFGDRLDGVAGVRIGWDEAFATDNVHPEIAAACRAAIDALAGAGAEVVNVTVPLRVEAAEPYYALLRAEIAAAHHGLWPARRDEYTASFAGILEAAGEVSRDDVVHAHEFRIGFGHAMEGLFDEVDALVTPTIPVNAVPLFPDDDVPFDDGAIGLLTFTWLWNFCGAPAVSVPWGLDAEGLPNSVQ
;
A
#
# COMPACT_ATOMS: atom_id res chain seq x y z
N ARG A 1 10.19 23.21 14.28
CA ARG A 1 10.24 21.95 13.51
C ARG A 1 8.86 21.30 13.62
N HIS A 2 8.13 21.18 12.51
CA HIS A 2 6.85 20.47 12.51
C HIS A 2 7.10 18.96 12.71
N PRO A 3 6.22 18.24 13.46
CA PRO A 3 6.31 16.80 13.57
C PRO A 3 6.23 16.15 12.17
N ALA A 4 7.06 15.14 11.96
CA ALA A 4 7.15 14.48 10.65
C ALA A 4 6.30 13.20 10.56
N ASN A 5 5.42 12.93 11.55
CA ASN A 5 4.56 11.75 11.61
C ASN A 5 3.11 12.14 11.95
N VAL A 6 2.19 11.21 11.73
CA VAL A 6 0.74 11.44 11.88
C VAL A 6 0.37 11.78 13.31
N ILE A 7 0.71 10.92 14.26
CA ILE A 7 0.35 11.08 15.69
C ILE A 7 0.95 12.36 16.27
N GLY A 8 2.22 12.64 15.97
CA GLY A 8 2.88 13.86 16.46
C GLY A 8 2.25 15.12 15.88
N THR A 9 1.88 15.12 14.60
CA THR A 9 1.19 16.26 13.97
C THR A 9 -0.19 16.48 14.60
N ALA A 10 -1.01 15.43 14.72
CA ALA A 10 -2.33 15.52 15.35
C ALA A 10 -2.25 15.98 16.82
N ALA A 11 -1.27 15.46 17.57
CA ALA A 11 -1.05 15.85 18.96
C ALA A 11 -0.61 17.31 19.11
N ALA A 12 0.30 17.81 18.27
CA ALA A 12 0.74 19.19 18.30
C ALA A 12 -0.40 20.17 17.93
N ILE A 13 -1.27 19.80 16.99
CA ILE A 13 -2.48 20.58 16.65
C ILE A 13 -3.45 20.58 17.83
N ALA A 14 -3.72 19.42 18.41
CA ALA A 14 -4.64 19.32 19.56
C ALA A 14 -4.12 20.08 20.79
N ALA A 15 -2.81 20.18 20.97
CA ALA A 15 -2.19 20.98 22.02
C ALA A 15 -2.13 22.48 21.71
N GLY A 16 -2.51 22.91 20.50
CA GLY A 16 -2.40 24.30 20.05
C GLY A 16 -0.94 24.77 19.82
N GLU A 17 -0.01 23.84 19.65
CA GLU A 17 1.40 24.12 19.39
C GLU A 17 1.63 24.55 17.93
N ILE A 18 0.84 24.01 17.01
CA ILE A 18 0.82 24.37 15.59
C ILE A 18 -0.63 24.47 15.10
N ALA A 19 -0.89 25.35 14.14
CA ALA A 19 -2.18 25.41 13.47
C ALA A 19 -2.30 24.34 12.38
N PRO A 20 -3.50 23.81 12.08
CA PRO A 20 -3.76 23.00 10.89
C PRO A 20 -3.19 23.60 9.60
N SER A 21 -3.40 24.90 9.36
CA SER A 21 -2.87 25.61 8.19
C SER A 21 -1.34 25.65 8.14
N GLU A 22 -0.66 25.71 9.28
CA GLU A 22 0.81 25.62 9.34
C GLU A 22 1.30 24.20 9.01
N ALA A 23 0.64 23.15 9.50
CA ALA A 23 0.99 21.77 9.22
C ALA A 23 0.80 21.43 7.72
N VAL A 24 -0.34 21.83 7.14
CA VAL A 24 -0.67 21.62 5.73
C VAL A 24 0.25 22.46 4.84
N GLY A 25 0.45 23.75 5.16
CA GLY A 25 1.35 24.63 4.43
C GLY A 25 2.79 24.08 4.39
N ALA A 26 3.30 23.61 5.51
CA ALA A 26 4.63 23.00 5.57
C ALA A 26 4.75 21.71 4.75
N ALA A 27 3.69 20.92 4.61
CA ALA A 27 3.67 19.75 3.73
C ALA A 27 3.65 20.17 2.24
N ILE A 28 2.83 21.14 1.89
CA ILE A 28 2.77 21.71 0.53
C ILE A 28 4.13 22.30 0.14
N ASP A 29 4.76 23.07 1.02
CA ASP A 29 6.08 23.65 0.77
C ASP A 29 7.14 22.57 0.50
N ARG A 30 7.14 21.48 1.28
CA ARG A 30 8.05 20.36 1.04
C ARG A 30 7.80 19.69 -0.31
N LEU A 31 6.53 19.44 -0.66
CA LEU A 31 6.19 18.88 -1.97
C LEU A 31 6.65 19.84 -3.09
N ALA A 32 6.33 21.12 -3.00
CA ALA A 32 6.70 22.09 -4.02
C ALA A 32 8.23 22.24 -4.20
N VAL A 33 9.02 22.11 -3.12
CA VAL A 33 10.48 22.22 -3.17
C VAL A 33 11.15 20.96 -3.70
N TYR A 34 10.62 19.78 -3.34
CA TYR A 34 11.31 18.50 -3.59
C TYR A 34 10.68 17.64 -4.68
N ASP A 35 9.52 18.02 -5.23
CA ASP A 35 8.87 17.20 -6.27
C ASP A 35 9.65 17.13 -7.57
N ASP A 36 10.39 18.17 -7.92
CA ASP A 36 11.35 18.15 -9.06
C ASP A 36 12.45 17.09 -8.91
N THR A 37 12.71 16.63 -7.67
CA THR A 37 13.66 15.55 -7.39
C THR A 37 12.99 14.19 -7.27
N PHE A 38 11.85 14.14 -6.59
CA PHE A 38 11.22 12.87 -6.20
C PHE A 38 10.02 12.46 -7.05
N HIS A 39 9.41 13.40 -7.80
CA HIS A 39 8.30 13.16 -8.73
C HIS A 39 7.11 12.40 -8.11
N VAL A 40 6.73 12.77 -6.89
CA VAL A 40 5.66 12.09 -6.16
C VAL A 40 4.27 12.65 -6.44
N VAL A 41 4.16 13.87 -6.97
CA VAL A 41 2.88 14.56 -7.20
C VAL A 41 2.35 14.27 -8.59
N ALA A 42 1.25 13.51 -8.68
CA ALA A 42 0.50 13.32 -9.92
C ALA A 42 -0.44 14.50 -10.20
N HIS A 43 -1.10 15.02 -9.16
CA HIS A 43 -1.96 16.20 -9.27
C HIS A 43 -2.00 16.94 -7.93
N PRO A 44 -1.64 18.24 -7.87
CA PRO A 44 -1.68 19.03 -6.66
C PRO A 44 -3.11 19.45 -6.30
N LEU A 45 -3.43 19.43 -4.98
CA LEU A 45 -4.69 19.90 -4.43
C LEU A 45 -4.47 21.08 -3.47
N TYR A 46 -3.37 21.82 -3.64
CA TYR A 46 -2.83 22.76 -2.65
C TYR A 46 -3.80 23.87 -2.24
N GLU A 47 -4.53 24.46 -3.19
CA GLU A 47 -5.49 25.54 -2.88
C GLU A 47 -6.65 25.02 -2.03
N ALA A 48 -7.28 23.92 -2.47
CA ALA A 48 -8.38 23.29 -1.74
C ALA A 48 -7.94 22.79 -0.36
N ALA A 49 -6.73 22.21 -0.26
CA ALA A 49 -6.16 21.76 1.00
C ALA A 49 -5.92 22.92 1.97
N MET A 50 -5.45 24.07 1.49
CA MET A 50 -5.28 25.27 2.33
C MET A 50 -6.61 25.88 2.76
N ASP A 51 -7.66 25.80 1.94
CA ASP A 51 -9.01 26.23 2.34
C ASP A 51 -9.57 25.33 3.45
N GLN A 52 -9.43 24.00 3.31
CA GLN A 52 -9.79 23.03 4.34
C GLN A 52 -8.98 23.26 5.64
N ALA A 53 -7.69 23.54 5.52
CA ALA A 53 -6.82 23.79 6.66
C ALA A 53 -7.21 25.05 7.44
N ARG A 54 -7.60 26.14 6.75
CA ARG A 54 -8.14 27.35 7.40
C ARG A 54 -9.47 27.06 8.10
N ALA A 55 -10.35 26.27 7.50
CA ALA A 55 -11.59 25.85 8.16
C ALA A 55 -11.32 24.99 9.41
N ALA A 56 -10.25 24.18 9.37
CA ALA A 56 -9.79 23.42 10.52
C ALA A 56 -9.21 24.32 11.63
N ASP A 57 -8.47 25.40 11.28
CA ASP A 57 -8.02 26.43 12.25
C ASP A 57 -9.22 27.06 12.97
N ASP A 58 -10.27 27.42 12.22
CA ASP A 58 -11.49 28.00 12.79
C ASP A 58 -12.20 27.02 13.74
N ALA A 59 -12.21 25.71 13.45
CA ALA A 59 -12.77 24.69 14.32
C ALA A 59 -12.01 24.59 15.65
N VAL A 60 -10.67 24.62 15.61
CA VAL A 60 -9.84 24.71 16.82
C VAL A 60 -10.15 25.95 17.62
N ALA A 61 -10.24 27.12 16.97
CA ALA A 61 -10.52 28.41 17.63
C ALA A 61 -11.91 28.45 18.30
N ARG A 62 -12.89 27.74 17.74
CA ARG A 62 -14.23 27.59 18.35
C ARG A 62 -14.27 26.60 19.50
N GLY A 63 -13.24 25.76 19.68
CA GLY A 63 -13.23 24.68 20.67
C GLY A 63 -14.10 23.48 20.25
N ASP A 64 -14.28 23.26 18.96
CA ASP A 64 -15.03 22.13 18.44
C ASP A 64 -14.35 20.80 18.83
N ALA A 65 -15.12 19.70 18.88
CA ALA A 65 -14.55 18.36 19.05
C ALA A 65 -13.74 17.97 17.81
N LEU A 66 -12.44 17.74 17.97
CA LEU A 66 -11.54 17.43 16.89
C LEU A 66 -11.49 15.92 16.60
N GLY A 67 -11.47 15.56 15.32
CA GLY A 67 -11.20 14.19 14.88
C GLY A 67 -9.75 13.75 15.16
N PRO A 68 -9.47 12.45 15.16
CA PRO A 68 -8.15 11.91 15.51
C PRO A 68 -7.04 12.29 14.51
N LEU A 69 -7.40 12.76 13.31
CA LEU A 69 -6.48 13.20 12.24
C LEU A 69 -6.65 14.68 11.91
N HIS A 70 -7.24 15.48 12.82
CA HIS A 70 -7.57 16.87 12.55
C HIS A 70 -6.36 17.68 12.06
N GLY A 71 -6.44 18.22 10.84
CA GLY A 71 -5.40 19.04 10.21
C GLY A 71 -4.17 18.25 9.72
N VAL A 72 -4.17 16.92 9.76
CA VAL A 72 -3.05 16.10 9.29
C VAL A 72 -3.03 16.06 7.75
N PRO A 73 -1.95 16.53 7.08
CA PRO A 73 -1.82 16.45 5.64
C PRO A 73 -1.50 15.03 5.18
N ILE A 74 -2.21 14.52 4.18
CA ILE A 74 -1.99 13.19 3.59
C ILE A 74 -1.95 13.25 2.06
N GLY A 75 -1.36 12.23 1.42
CA GLY A 75 -1.42 12.01 -0.03
C GLY A 75 -2.38 10.86 -0.38
N ALA A 76 -3.08 10.97 -1.49
CA ALA A 76 -3.91 9.89 -2.01
C ALA A 76 -3.33 9.35 -3.33
N LYS A 77 -3.00 8.05 -3.41
CA LYS A 77 -2.56 7.40 -4.66
C LYS A 77 -3.54 7.74 -5.79
N ASP A 78 -3.05 7.97 -7.00
CA ASP A 78 -3.85 8.55 -8.09
C ASP A 78 -4.93 7.62 -8.68
N LEU A 79 -5.26 6.55 -7.99
CA LEU A 79 -6.43 5.70 -8.28
C LEU A 79 -7.61 5.96 -7.32
N TYR A 80 -7.45 6.77 -6.26
CA TYR A 80 -8.55 7.17 -5.39
C TYR A 80 -9.30 8.36 -6.01
N ASP A 81 -10.59 8.23 -6.21
CA ASP A 81 -11.45 9.31 -6.64
C ASP A 81 -11.58 10.40 -5.59
N ILE A 82 -11.52 11.64 -6.02
CA ILE A 82 -11.85 12.84 -5.23
C ILE A 82 -12.76 13.69 -6.13
N ALA A 83 -13.97 13.97 -5.67
CA ALA A 83 -14.98 14.67 -6.46
C ALA A 83 -14.44 15.97 -7.07
N GLY A 84 -14.67 16.15 -8.37
CA GLY A 84 -14.19 17.30 -9.13
C GLY A 84 -12.70 17.29 -9.48
N GLN A 85 -11.96 16.24 -9.10
CA GLN A 85 -10.53 16.11 -9.37
C GLN A 85 -10.24 15.00 -10.38
N PRO A 86 -9.13 15.09 -11.14
CA PRO A 86 -8.76 14.03 -12.07
C PRO A 86 -8.35 12.74 -11.32
N THR A 87 -8.75 11.59 -11.87
CA THR A 87 -8.24 10.27 -11.50
C THR A 87 -7.67 9.62 -12.75
N ARG A 88 -6.32 9.57 -12.84
CA ARG A 88 -5.60 9.07 -14.02
C ARG A 88 -5.11 7.65 -13.88
N ALA A 89 -5.04 7.12 -12.66
CA ALA A 89 -4.50 5.81 -12.35
C ALA A 89 -3.11 5.57 -12.98
N GLY A 90 -2.26 6.61 -13.02
CA GLY A 90 -0.93 6.55 -13.62
C GLY A 90 -0.91 6.41 -15.15
N SER A 91 -2.04 6.59 -15.86
CA SER A 91 -2.16 6.37 -17.30
C SER A 91 -2.58 7.64 -18.06
N THR A 92 -2.12 7.74 -19.30
CA THR A 92 -2.59 8.75 -20.25
C THR A 92 -4.00 8.47 -20.75
N ILE A 93 -4.46 7.22 -20.69
CA ILE A 93 -5.80 6.78 -21.10
C ILE A 93 -6.90 7.54 -20.33
N LEU A 94 -6.69 7.79 -19.05
CA LEU A 94 -7.65 8.48 -18.19
C LEU A 94 -7.32 9.97 -18.00
N SER A 95 -6.50 10.57 -18.86
CA SER A 95 -6.06 11.98 -18.72
C SER A 95 -7.21 13.00 -18.68
N GLY A 96 -8.35 12.69 -19.30
CA GLY A 96 -9.56 13.51 -19.28
C GLY A 96 -10.61 13.09 -18.25
N SER A 97 -10.32 12.07 -17.41
CA SER A 97 -11.28 11.57 -16.43
C SER A 97 -11.31 12.49 -15.20
N VAL A 98 -12.51 12.92 -14.82
CA VAL A 98 -12.75 13.69 -13.58
C VAL A 98 -13.77 12.91 -12.75
N ALA A 99 -13.43 12.67 -11.49
CA ALA A 99 -14.29 11.91 -10.58
C ALA A 99 -15.54 12.70 -10.21
N GLU A 100 -16.70 12.04 -10.23
CA GLU A 100 -17.98 12.64 -9.82
C GLU A 100 -18.19 12.54 -8.30
N THR A 101 -17.60 11.53 -7.67
CA THR A 101 -17.73 11.25 -6.24
C THR A 101 -16.35 11.07 -5.60
N THR A 102 -16.28 11.18 -4.29
CA THR A 102 -15.06 10.89 -3.52
C THR A 102 -15.09 9.43 -3.05
N ALA A 103 -13.95 8.75 -3.13
CA ALA A 103 -13.75 7.40 -2.61
C ALA A 103 -14.10 7.34 -1.12
N THR A 104 -14.83 6.30 -0.69
CA THR A 104 -15.27 6.15 0.70
C THR A 104 -14.11 6.20 1.70
N ALA A 105 -12.97 5.57 1.37
CA ALA A 105 -11.78 5.62 2.22
C ALA A 105 -11.24 7.05 2.43
N VAL A 106 -11.32 7.90 1.40
CA VAL A 106 -10.94 9.33 1.49
C VAL A 106 -11.97 10.10 2.32
N THR A 107 -13.26 9.90 2.05
CA THR A 107 -14.35 10.54 2.81
C THR A 107 -14.23 10.23 4.31
N ASN A 108 -13.93 8.98 4.67
CA ASN A 108 -13.73 8.58 6.06
C ASN A 108 -12.54 9.29 6.71
N LEU A 109 -11.44 9.45 5.99
CA LEU A 109 -10.26 10.19 6.46
C LEU A 109 -10.55 11.68 6.64
N GLU A 110 -11.26 12.29 5.69
CA GLU A 110 -11.71 13.69 5.81
C GLU A 110 -12.65 13.87 6.99
N ALA A 111 -13.57 12.93 7.22
CA ALA A 111 -14.44 12.93 8.40
C ALA A 111 -13.65 12.78 9.72
N ALA A 112 -12.50 12.09 9.71
CA ALA A 112 -11.56 12.04 10.83
C ALA A 112 -10.71 13.32 10.96
N GLY A 113 -10.81 14.24 10.01
CA GLY A 113 -10.14 15.54 10.01
C GLY A 113 -8.84 15.60 9.21
N ALA A 114 -8.47 14.54 8.49
CA ALA A 114 -7.30 14.55 7.59
C ALA A 114 -7.55 15.44 6.36
N ILE A 115 -6.50 16.00 5.79
CA ILE A 115 -6.57 16.88 4.62
C ILE A 115 -5.71 16.29 3.50
N VAL A 116 -6.35 15.97 2.36
CA VAL A 116 -5.63 15.46 1.19
C VAL A 116 -4.98 16.61 0.42
N VAL A 117 -3.64 16.63 0.38
CA VAL A 117 -2.88 17.73 -0.23
C VAL A 117 -2.50 17.46 -1.69
N ALA A 118 -2.46 16.19 -2.13
CA ALA A 118 -2.13 15.84 -3.50
C ALA A 118 -2.62 14.43 -3.86
N LYS A 119 -2.90 14.21 -5.16
CA LYS A 119 -2.92 12.89 -5.79
C LYS A 119 -1.47 12.46 -6.02
N ILE A 120 -1.13 11.22 -5.71
CA ILE A 120 0.25 10.72 -5.64
C ILE A 120 0.53 9.76 -6.79
N THR A 121 1.69 9.94 -7.43
CA THR A 121 2.16 9.15 -8.58
C THR A 121 2.18 7.65 -8.28
N MET A 122 1.85 6.86 -9.31
CA MET A 122 1.77 5.41 -9.25
C MET A 122 2.15 4.79 -10.60
N THR A 123 2.40 3.48 -10.63
CA THR A 123 2.50 2.73 -11.89
C THR A 123 1.17 2.69 -12.62
N GLU A 124 1.20 2.53 -13.93
CA GLU A 124 0.01 2.53 -14.77
C GLU A 124 -1.01 1.47 -14.32
N PHE A 125 -2.25 1.91 -14.02
CA PHE A 125 -3.36 1.07 -13.55
C PHE A 125 -3.01 0.10 -12.40
N ALA A 126 -2.07 0.49 -11.56
CA ALA A 126 -1.51 -0.35 -10.48
C ALA A 126 -0.80 -1.63 -10.99
N GLY A 127 -0.41 -1.71 -12.24
CA GLY A 127 0.44 -2.74 -12.82
C GLY A 127 1.90 -2.59 -12.43
N SER A 128 2.82 -3.18 -13.22
CA SER A 128 4.25 -3.26 -12.88
C SER A 128 5.07 -2.04 -13.29
N ALA A 129 4.69 -1.33 -14.36
CA ALA A 129 5.49 -0.24 -14.94
C ALA A 129 4.83 1.14 -14.83
N HIS A 130 5.65 2.19 -14.78
CA HIS A 130 5.17 3.57 -14.91
C HIS A 130 4.93 3.92 -16.38
N ASN A 131 3.91 4.74 -16.64
CA ASN A 131 3.77 5.38 -17.94
C ASN A 131 4.77 6.55 -18.02
N LEU A 132 5.84 6.36 -18.81
CA LEU A 132 6.94 7.33 -18.92
C LEU A 132 6.56 8.64 -19.65
N ALA A 133 5.29 8.82 -20.04
CA ALA A 133 4.78 10.15 -20.38
C ALA A 133 4.76 11.11 -19.16
N HIS A 134 4.90 10.55 -17.95
CA HIS A 134 5.04 11.27 -16.69
C HIS A 134 6.35 10.90 -15.99
N PRO A 135 6.97 11.82 -15.23
CA PRO A 135 8.14 11.50 -14.44
C PRO A 135 7.88 10.36 -13.45
N ARG A 136 8.81 9.41 -13.37
CA ARG A 136 8.77 8.31 -12.42
C ARG A 136 9.27 8.78 -11.05
N PRO A 137 8.67 8.33 -9.92
CA PRO A 137 9.22 8.57 -8.60
C PRO A 137 10.65 8.04 -8.43
N VAL A 138 11.41 8.67 -7.57
CA VAL A 138 12.83 8.37 -7.34
C VAL A 138 13.03 7.83 -5.93
N ASN A 139 13.72 6.70 -5.80
CA ASN A 139 14.02 6.09 -4.51
C ASN A 139 14.90 7.04 -3.66
N PRO A 140 14.49 7.41 -2.43
CA PRO A 140 15.22 8.39 -1.61
C PRO A 140 16.54 7.86 -1.04
N TYR A 141 16.77 6.55 -1.01
CA TYR A 141 18.01 5.94 -0.54
C TYR A 141 19.08 5.88 -1.62
N ASP A 142 18.66 5.55 -2.86
CA ASP A 142 19.55 5.52 -4.02
C ASP A 142 18.74 5.80 -5.29
N HIS A 143 19.03 6.92 -5.95
CA HIS A 143 18.33 7.38 -7.14
C HIS A 143 18.50 6.46 -8.36
N THR A 144 19.43 5.49 -8.30
CA THR A 144 19.64 4.48 -9.35
C THR A 144 18.85 3.20 -9.11
N ARG A 145 18.15 3.12 -7.98
CA ARG A 145 17.33 1.99 -7.57
C ARG A 145 15.85 2.24 -7.81
N SER A 146 15.10 1.16 -8.02
CA SER A 146 13.65 1.22 -8.19
C SER A 146 12.96 1.75 -6.94
N PRO A 147 11.99 2.68 -7.07
CA PRO A 147 11.11 3.08 -5.97
C PRO A 147 10.01 2.05 -5.69
N ALA A 148 10.04 0.91 -6.38
CA ALA A 148 8.97 -0.07 -6.39
C ALA A 148 7.65 0.44 -6.99
N GLY A 149 6.61 -0.37 -6.90
CA GLY A 149 5.24 -0.08 -7.35
C GLY A 149 4.22 -1.02 -6.68
N SER A 150 2.98 -0.78 -6.91
CA SER A 150 2.39 0.30 -7.74
C SER A 150 2.19 1.61 -6.96
N SER A 151 2.25 1.64 -5.61
CA SER A 151 2.16 2.84 -4.78
C SER A 151 3.52 3.53 -4.63
N SER A 152 4.25 3.71 -5.74
CA SER A 152 5.63 4.20 -5.77
C SER A 152 5.78 5.58 -5.14
N GLY A 153 5.01 6.56 -5.60
CA GLY A 153 5.05 7.92 -5.06
C GLY A 153 4.63 7.96 -3.59
N SER A 154 3.70 7.09 -3.14
CA SER A 154 3.29 7.01 -1.73
C SER A 154 4.45 6.56 -0.84
N GLY A 155 5.19 5.52 -1.25
CA GLY A 155 6.38 5.06 -0.53
C GLY A 155 7.45 6.13 -0.46
N VAL A 156 7.77 6.75 -1.60
CA VAL A 156 8.78 7.82 -1.70
C VAL A 156 8.38 9.04 -0.87
N ALA A 157 7.14 9.53 -0.98
CA ALA A 157 6.68 10.73 -0.26
C ALA A 157 6.81 10.57 1.27
N VAL A 158 6.49 9.39 1.79
CA VAL A 158 6.60 9.08 3.22
C VAL A 158 8.05 8.90 3.64
N ALA A 159 8.83 8.13 2.89
CA ALA A 159 10.23 7.84 3.20
C ALA A 159 11.11 9.10 3.15
N ALA A 160 10.92 9.96 2.15
CA ALA A 160 11.61 11.24 2.03
C ALA A 160 11.11 12.31 3.02
N GLY A 161 10.10 12.01 3.83
CA GLY A 161 9.55 12.94 4.83
C GLY A 161 8.74 14.08 4.23
N LEU A 162 8.27 13.96 3.00
CA LEU A 162 7.45 14.98 2.34
C LEU A 162 6.04 15.00 2.94
N LEU A 163 5.49 13.82 3.23
CA LEU A 163 4.20 13.62 3.86
C LEU A 163 4.32 12.70 5.08
N PRO A 164 3.50 12.89 6.14
CA PRO A 164 3.46 11.98 7.28
C PRO A 164 2.79 10.64 6.94
N ALA A 165 1.86 10.64 5.98
CA ALA A 165 1.17 9.46 5.48
C ALA A 165 0.76 9.64 4.01
N ALA A 166 0.65 8.52 3.30
CA ALA A 166 0.03 8.46 1.98
C ALA A 166 -0.79 7.17 1.84
N LEU A 167 -1.85 7.23 1.05
CA LEU A 167 -2.68 6.07 0.73
C LEU A 167 -2.06 5.27 -0.40
N GLY A 168 -2.16 3.96 -0.31
CA GLY A 168 -1.78 3.00 -1.34
C GLY A 168 -2.88 1.98 -1.60
N SER A 169 -2.68 1.15 -2.61
CA SER A 169 -3.44 -0.07 -2.86
C SER A 169 -2.50 -1.25 -3.00
N ASP A 170 -2.96 -2.46 -2.66
CA ASP A 170 -2.15 -3.67 -2.66
C ASP A 170 -2.98 -4.84 -3.20
N THR A 171 -2.62 -5.30 -4.38
CA THR A 171 -3.25 -6.43 -5.09
C THR A 171 -2.35 -7.66 -5.04
N VAL A 172 -1.03 -7.44 -5.05
CA VAL A 172 0.02 -8.46 -4.98
C VAL A 172 1.05 -8.11 -3.91
N ALA A 173 1.47 -6.83 -3.88
CA ALA A 173 2.49 -6.29 -3.00
C ALA A 173 2.48 -4.75 -2.93
N SER A 174 1.54 -4.08 -3.58
CA SER A 174 1.69 -2.67 -4.01
C SER A 174 1.59 -1.61 -2.90
N ILE A 175 1.39 -1.97 -1.64
CA ILE A 175 1.66 -1.16 -0.44
C ILE A 175 3.00 -1.61 0.16
N ARG A 176 3.18 -2.93 0.33
CA ARG A 176 4.26 -3.54 1.09
C ARG A 176 5.60 -3.47 0.38
N LEU A 177 5.63 -3.72 -0.94
CA LEU A 177 6.85 -3.61 -1.74
C LEU A 177 7.39 -2.16 -1.78
N PRO A 178 6.58 -1.12 -2.09
CA PRO A 178 7.05 0.26 -1.97
C PRO A 178 7.51 0.63 -0.55
N ALA A 179 6.82 0.13 0.48
CA ALA A 179 7.23 0.36 1.86
C ALA A 179 8.59 -0.28 2.15
N ALA A 180 8.81 -1.53 1.71
CA ALA A 180 10.04 -2.28 1.89
C ALA A 180 11.24 -1.57 1.24
N TRP A 181 11.13 -1.22 -0.04
CA TRP A 181 12.24 -0.65 -0.80
C TRP A 181 12.51 0.83 -0.52
N ASN A 182 11.55 1.55 0.08
CA ASN A 182 11.74 2.94 0.49
C ASN A 182 11.88 3.09 2.03
N GLY A 183 11.92 2.02 2.81
CA GLY A 183 12.20 2.07 4.24
C GLY A 183 11.12 2.76 5.07
N CYS A 184 9.86 2.57 4.73
CA CYS A 184 8.73 3.02 5.53
C CYS A 184 7.81 1.85 5.92
N VAL A 185 6.77 2.11 6.71
CA VAL A 185 5.77 1.11 7.10
C VAL A 185 4.66 1.09 6.06
N GLY A 186 4.31 -0.11 5.55
CA GLY A 186 3.18 -0.30 4.66
C GLY A 186 2.20 -1.33 5.24
N PHE A 187 0.98 -0.91 5.50
CA PHE A 187 -0.03 -1.79 6.07
C PHE A 187 -1.12 -2.13 5.05
N LYS A 188 -1.22 -3.42 4.72
CA LYS A 188 -2.31 -4.01 3.97
C LYS A 188 -3.31 -4.61 4.96
N PRO A 189 -4.48 -4.02 5.19
CA PRO A 189 -5.49 -4.57 6.08
C PRO A 189 -6.06 -5.90 5.56
N SER A 190 -6.93 -6.54 6.33
CA SER A 190 -7.74 -7.66 5.84
C SER A 190 -8.63 -7.22 4.67
N TYR A 191 -8.93 -8.15 3.75
CA TYR A 191 -9.83 -7.89 2.63
C TYR A 191 -11.20 -7.37 3.13
N GLY A 192 -11.68 -6.30 2.50
CA GLY A 192 -12.93 -5.64 2.88
C GLY A 192 -12.86 -4.79 4.17
N ARG A 193 -11.71 -4.69 4.84
CA ARG A 193 -11.58 -3.81 6.03
C ARG A 193 -11.72 -2.33 5.68
N VAL A 194 -11.23 -1.94 4.51
CA VAL A 194 -11.35 -0.61 3.93
C VAL A 194 -12.13 -0.74 2.62
N SER A 195 -13.15 0.09 2.44
CA SER A 195 -13.95 0.13 1.21
C SER A 195 -13.07 0.48 0.00
N ARG A 196 -13.38 -0.16 -1.13
CA ARG A 196 -12.78 0.08 -2.45
C ARG A 196 -13.67 0.90 -3.36
N HIS A 197 -14.84 1.34 -2.88
CA HIS A 197 -15.71 2.24 -3.65
C HIS A 197 -14.99 3.55 -3.97
N GLY A 198 -15.02 3.94 -5.25
CA GLY A 198 -14.30 5.11 -5.75
C GLY A 198 -12.78 4.90 -5.86
N VAL A 199 -12.32 3.65 -5.92
CA VAL A 199 -10.93 3.28 -6.18
C VAL A 199 -10.86 2.53 -7.50
N PHE A 200 -10.07 3.03 -8.47
CA PHE A 200 -9.92 2.35 -9.75
C PHE A 200 -9.33 0.94 -9.53
N PRO A 201 -10.03 -0.12 -9.96
CA PRO A 201 -9.63 -1.49 -9.64
C PRO A 201 -8.47 -1.96 -10.53
N LEU A 202 -7.56 -2.77 -9.95
CA LEU A 202 -6.71 -3.68 -10.70
C LEU A 202 -7.40 -5.05 -10.77
N ALA A 203 -7.70 -5.65 -9.60
CA ALA A 203 -8.41 -6.91 -9.49
C ALA A 203 -9.30 -6.89 -8.24
N ALA A 204 -10.61 -6.83 -8.45
CA ALA A 204 -11.58 -6.48 -7.41
C ALA A 204 -11.56 -7.39 -6.18
N THR A 205 -11.26 -8.70 -6.35
CA THR A 205 -11.24 -9.63 -5.22
C THR A 205 -9.88 -9.76 -4.54
N TYR A 206 -8.87 -9.02 -5.03
CA TYR A 206 -7.50 -8.98 -4.49
C TYR A 206 -7.11 -7.61 -3.95
N ASP A 207 -7.74 -6.54 -4.44
CA ASP A 207 -7.38 -5.18 -4.10
C ASP A 207 -7.65 -4.88 -2.63
N HIS A 208 -6.65 -4.32 -1.97
CA HIS A 208 -6.71 -3.81 -0.61
C HIS A 208 -6.30 -2.34 -0.62
N CYS A 209 -7.01 -1.52 0.13
CA CYS A 209 -6.66 -0.14 0.39
C CYS A 209 -6.00 -0.03 1.76
N GLY A 210 -4.93 0.76 1.87
CA GLY A 210 -4.23 0.92 3.14
C GLY A 210 -3.17 2.01 3.13
N PRO A 211 -2.64 2.36 4.30
CA PRO A 211 -1.67 3.44 4.44
C PRO A 211 -0.22 3.00 4.28
N LEU A 212 0.60 3.95 3.81
CA LEU A 212 2.04 3.98 4.02
C LEU A 212 2.36 5.13 5.00
N THR A 213 3.19 4.86 6.00
CA THR A 213 3.48 5.79 7.11
C THR A 213 4.91 5.59 7.61
N ARG A 214 5.33 6.40 8.59
CA ARG A 214 6.68 6.29 9.18
C ARG A 214 6.74 5.38 10.42
N SER A 215 5.59 5.01 10.99
CA SER A 215 5.52 4.12 12.14
C SER A 215 4.29 3.22 12.07
N VAL A 216 4.35 2.07 12.74
CA VAL A 216 3.21 1.14 12.86
C VAL A 216 2.02 1.81 13.56
N ALA A 217 2.28 2.64 14.57
CA ALA A 217 1.23 3.36 15.29
C ALA A 217 0.49 4.37 14.39
N ASP A 218 1.22 5.07 13.51
CA ASP A 218 0.61 5.94 12.50
C ASP A 218 -0.21 5.13 11.49
N ALA A 219 0.31 3.97 11.04
CA ALA A 219 -0.41 3.09 10.12
C ALA A 219 -1.72 2.59 10.71
N GLU A 220 -1.70 2.19 11.97
CA GLU A 220 -2.91 1.78 12.70
C GLU A 220 -3.94 2.92 12.77
N LEU A 221 -3.51 4.13 13.16
CA LEU A 221 -4.41 5.29 13.29
C LEU A 221 -5.07 5.65 11.96
N VAL A 222 -4.29 5.70 10.88
CA VAL A 222 -4.80 5.99 9.53
C VAL A 222 -5.71 4.87 9.04
N ALA A 223 -5.33 3.59 9.22
CA ALA A 223 -6.15 2.46 8.78
C ALA A 223 -7.50 2.38 9.53
N ARG A 224 -7.51 2.67 10.84
CA ARG A 224 -8.75 2.76 11.62
C ARG A 224 -9.67 3.87 11.12
N ALA A 225 -9.10 5.01 10.73
CA ALA A 225 -9.87 6.11 10.16
C ALA A 225 -10.39 5.82 8.74
N MET A 226 -9.67 5.02 7.94
CA MET A 226 -10.12 4.60 6.60
C MET A 226 -11.26 3.57 6.64
N ALA A 227 -11.30 2.76 7.69
CA ALA A 227 -12.15 1.56 7.78
C ALA A 227 -13.61 1.90 8.06
N GLY A 228 -14.49 0.98 7.69
CA GLY A 228 -15.91 1.03 8.02
C GLY A 228 -16.77 0.33 6.98
N ALA A 229 -18.02 0.07 7.37
CA ALA A 229 -19.02 -0.44 6.45
C ALA A 229 -19.32 0.58 5.34
N ASP A 230 -19.54 0.06 4.15
CA ASP A 230 -19.92 0.87 3.00
C ASP A 230 -21.00 0.15 2.19
N PRO A 231 -22.21 0.72 2.06
CA PRO A 231 -23.26 0.11 1.25
C PRO A 231 -22.94 0.09 -0.26
N LEU A 232 -21.94 0.86 -0.71
CA LEU A 232 -21.49 0.94 -2.10
C LEU A 232 -20.36 -0.07 -2.40
N ASP A 233 -19.75 -0.67 -1.37
CA ASP A 233 -18.84 -1.82 -1.49
C ASP A 233 -19.39 -2.98 -0.65
N VAL A 234 -20.05 -3.93 -1.31
CA VAL A 234 -20.67 -5.10 -0.65
C VAL A 234 -19.68 -6.00 0.08
N THR A 235 -18.39 -5.81 -0.14
CA THR A 235 -17.33 -6.54 0.55
C THR A 235 -16.81 -5.79 1.78
N ALA A 236 -17.21 -4.53 1.97
CA ALA A 236 -16.78 -3.73 3.12
C ALA A 236 -17.34 -4.30 4.44
N ARG A 237 -16.46 -4.46 5.42
CA ARG A 237 -16.75 -5.09 6.71
C ARG A 237 -17.04 -4.03 7.76
N SER A 238 -17.98 -4.33 8.66
CA SER A 238 -18.37 -3.44 9.77
C SER A 238 -17.74 -3.84 11.11
N ASP A 239 -17.09 -5.01 11.20
CA ASP A 239 -16.47 -5.46 12.44
C ASP A 239 -15.31 -4.51 12.82
N PRO A 240 -15.14 -4.18 14.10
CA PRO A 240 -14.09 -3.27 14.54
C PRO A 240 -12.69 -3.89 14.37
N PHE A 241 -11.66 -3.05 14.38
CA PHE A 241 -10.32 -3.54 14.66
C PHE A 241 -10.27 -4.12 16.07
N GLY A 242 -9.47 -5.18 16.25
CA GLY A 242 -9.19 -5.74 17.57
C GLY A 242 -8.58 -4.69 18.52
N ASP A 243 -8.61 -5.02 19.81
CA ASP A 243 -7.96 -4.20 20.82
C ASP A 243 -6.43 -4.22 20.66
N ARG A 244 -5.80 -3.14 21.07
CA ARG A 244 -4.34 -3.09 21.17
C ARG A 244 -3.84 -4.08 22.21
N LEU A 245 -2.82 -4.84 21.86
CA LEU A 245 -2.09 -5.65 22.83
C LEU A 245 -1.13 -4.75 23.65
N ASP A 246 -1.04 -5.02 24.95
CA ASP A 246 -0.05 -4.38 25.81
C ASP A 246 1.24 -5.24 25.82
N GLY A 247 1.99 -5.15 24.73
CA GLY A 247 3.18 -5.95 24.48
C GLY A 247 2.91 -7.25 23.70
N VAL A 248 3.90 -8.13 23.66
CA VAL A 248 3.85 -9.39 22.89
C VAL A 248 4.02 -10.63 23.76
N ALA A 249 3.99 -10.50 25.08
CA ALA A 249 4.15 -11.65 26.00
C ALA A 249 3.00 -12.66 25.80
N GLY A 250 3.37 -13.91 25.49
CA GLY A 250 2.43 -15.00 25.24
C GLY A 250 1.78 -14.98 23.85
N VAL A 251 2.14 -14.04 22.97
CA VAL A 251 1.74 -14.04 21.56
C VAL A 251 2.51 -15.14 20.83
N ARG A 252 1.82 -16.02 20.12
CA ARG A 252 2.42 -17.10 19.34
C ARG A 252 2.85 -16.58 17.97
N ILE A 253 4.16 -16.58 17.73
CA ILE A 253 4.74 -16.09 16.46
C ILE A 253 5.18 -17.31 15.64
N GLY A 254 4.53 -17.50 14.50
CA GLY A 254 4.91 -18.54 13.55
C GLY A 254 6.21 -18.19 12.83
N TRP A 255 7.08 -19.19 12.71
CA TRP A 255 8.33 -19.12 11.98
C TRP A 255 8.52 -20.35 11.10
N ASP A 256 8.57 -20.16 9.78
CA ASP A 256 8.97 -21.16 8.80
C ASP A 256 10.38 -20.78 8.31
N GLU A 257 11.41 -21.35 8.92
CA GLU A 257 12.81 -21.04 8.63
C GLU A 257 13.13 -21.19 7.12
N ALA A 258 12.75 -22.32 6.52
CA ALA A 258 13.03 -22.57 5.12
C ALA A 258 12.31 -21.57 4.21
N PHE A 259 11.04 -21.30 4.47
CA PHE A 259 10.28 -20.30 3.71
C PHE A 259 10.88 -18.90 3.81
N ALA A 260 11.30 -18.50 5.00
CA ALA A 260 11.78 -17.14 5.26
C ALA A 260 13.25 -16.91 4.85
N THR A 261 14.02 -17.96 4.54
CA THR A 261 15.46 -17.81 4.28
C THR A 261 15.97 -18.44 2.99
N ASP A 262 15.25 -19.41 2.40
CA ASP A 262 15.64 -20.02 1.12
C ASP A 262 15.38 -19.03 -0.03
N ASN A 263 16.41 -18.81 -0.87
CA ASN A 263 16.37 -17.86 -1.98
C ASN A 263 16.11 -16.40 -1.55
N VAL A 264 16.47 -16.05 -0.32
CA VAL A 264 16.39 -14.70 0.24
C VAL A 264 17.79 -14.11 0.38
N HIS A 265 17.96 -12.82 0.11
CA HIS A 265 19.22 -12.15 0.33
C HIS A 265 19.69 -12.33 1.80
N PRO A 266 20.97 -12.69 2.03
CA PRO A 266 21.44 -13.07 3.36
C PRO A 266 21.17 -12.05 4.46
N GLU A 267 21.25 -10.74 4.15
CA GLU A 267 20.99 -9.68 5.12
C GLU A 267 19.50 -9.53 5.45
N ILE A 268 18.61 -9.79 4.49
CA ILE A 268 17.16 -9.82 4.75
C ILE A 268 16.81 -11.05 5.61
N ALA A 269 17.36 -12.21 5.29
CA ALA A 269 17.20 -13.42 6.10
C ALA A 269 17.70 -13.18 7.55
N ALA A 270 18.85 -12.50 7.70
CA ALA A 270 19.38 -12.11 9.01
C ALA A 270 18.47 -11.12 9.74
N ALA A 271 17.89 -10.15 9.03
CA ALA A 271 16.92 -9.21 9.60
C ALA A 271 15.67 -9.93 10.13
N CYS A 272 15.14 -10.92 9.40
CA CYS A 272 14.01 -11.72 9.85
C CYS A 272 14.34 -12.54 11.11
N ARG A 273 15.53 -13.19 11.16
CA ARG A 273 15.99 -13.90 12.36
C ARG A 273 16.12 -12.94 13.56
N ALA A 274 16.71 -11.75 13.32
CA ALA A 274 16.83 -10.75 14.38
C ALA A 274 15.46 -10.23 14.88
N ALA A 275 14.46 -10.14 14.00
CA ALA A 275 13.09 -9.81 14.40
C ALA A 275 12.45 -10.90 15.26
N ILE A 276 12.63 -12.18 14.90
CA ILE A 276 12.20 -13.33 15.72
C ILE A 276 12.88 -13.32 17.08
N ASP A 277 14.20 -13.10 17.13
CA ASP A 277 14.95 -13.03 18.39
C ASP A 277 14.46 -11.88 19.28
N ALA A 278 14.16 -10.72 18.68
CA ALA A 278 13.64 -9.56 19.40
C ALA A 278 12.23 -9.82 19.97
N LEU A 279 11.34 -10.47 19.20
CA LEU A 279 10.00 -10.86 19.66
C LEU A 279 10.07 -11.90 20.79
N ALA A 280 10.92 -12.92 20.66
CA ALA A 280 11.18 -13.90 21.72
C ALA A 280 11.73 -13.23 22.98
N GLY A 281 12.70 -12.32 22.83
CA GLY A 281 13.26 -11.51 23.93
C GLY A 281 12.24 -10.62 24.62
N ALA A 282 11.18 -10.21 23.93
CA ALA A 282 10.05 -9.46 24.46
C ALA A 282 8.94 -10.35 25.07
N GLY A 283 9.12 -11.68 25.05
CA GLY A 283 8.24 -12.65 25.71
C GLY A 283 7.22 -13.33 24.78
N ALA A 284 7.35 -13.16 23.45
CA ALA A 284 6.55 -13.93 22.52
C ALA A 284 6.97 -15.41 22.50
N GLU A 285 6.04 -16.30 22.16
CA GLU A 285 6.30 -17.71 21.93
C GLU A 285 6.57 -17.95 20.44
N VAL A 286 7.78 -18.40 20.08
CA VAL A 286 8.11 -18.74 18.69
C VAL A 286 7.71 -20.19 18.41
N VAL A 287 6.82 -20.36 17.43
CA VAL A 287 6.28 -21.66 17.01
C VAL A 287 6.79 -21.99 15.61
N ASN A 288 7.44 -23.15 15.45
CA ASN A 288 7.84 -23.61 14.12
C ASN A 288 6.61 -24.10 13.35
N VAL A 289 6.40 -23.51 12.19
CA VAL A 289 5.27 -23.82 11.29
C VAL A 289 5.75 -24.11 9.88
N THR A 290 4.85 -24.59 9.04
CA THR A 290 5.08 -24.71 7.59
C THR A 290 3.98 -23.95 6.86
N VAL A 291 4.36 -22.97 6.03
CA VAL A 291 3.41 -22.22 5.19
C VAL A 291 2.84 -23.15 4.12
N PRO A 292 1.52 -23.39 4.10
CA PRO A 292 0.92 -24.39 3.23
C PRO A 292 0.83 -23.90 1.77
N LEU A 293 0.86 -24.88 0.82
CA LEU A 293 0.44 -24.76 -0.59
C LEU A 293 1.05 -23.57 -1.36
N ARG A 294 2.22 -23.07 -0.95
CA ARG A 294 2.83 -21.84 -1.47
C ARG A 294 3.22 -21.88 -2.96
N VAL A 295 3.59 -23.02 -3.50
CA VAL A 295 3.99 -23.18 -4.92
C VAL A 295 2.75 -23.47 -5.77
N GLU A 296 1.92 -24.37 -5.33
CA GLU A 296 0.72 -24.85 -6.03
C GLU A 296 -0.33 -23.76 -6.20
N ALA A 297 -0.27 -22.72 -5.34
CA ALA A 297 -1.22 -21.61 -5.39
C ALA A 297 -0.88 -20.57 -6.49
N ALA A 298 0.29 -20.60 -7.09
CA ALA A 298 0.72 -19.56 -8.03
C ALA A 298 -0.13 -19.52 -9.31
N GLU A 299 -0.30 -20.64 -9.98
CA GLU A 299 -1.11 -20.72 -11.21
C GLU A 299 -2.57 -20.29 -11.00
N PRO A 300 -3.31 -20.85 -10.03
CA PRO A 300 -4.68 -20.38 -9.73
C PRO A 300 -4.74 -18.90 -9.35
N TYR A 301 -3.74 -18.41 -8.61
CA TYR A 301 -3.66 -16.99 -8.27
C TYR A 301 -3.61 -16.13 -9.54
N TYR A 302 -2.67 -16.39 -10.45
CA TYR A 302 -2.48 -15.57 -11.65
C TYR A 302 -3.62 -15.72 -12.65
N ALA A 303 -4.23 -16.89 -12.78
CA ALA A 303 -5.39 -17.10 -13.64
C ALA A 303 -6.55 -16.17 -13.24
N LEU A 304 -6.90 -16.17 -11.96
CA LEU A 304 -7.98 -15.32 -11.46
C LEU A 304 -7.59 -13.82 -11.51
N LEU A 305 -6.36 -13.46 -11.13
CA LEU A 305 -5.85 -12.09 -11.21
C LEU A 305 -5.98 -11.52 -12.64
N ARG A 306 -5.49 -12.25 -13.64
CA ARG A 306 -5.56 -11.83 -15.06
C ARG A 306 -7.00 -11.68 -15.54
N ALA A 307 -7.88 -12.61 -15.18
CA ALA A 307 -9.30 -12.52 -15.55
C ALA A 307 -9.96 -11.26 -14.98
N GLU A 308 -9.66 -10.89 -13.74
CA GLU A 308 -10.21 -9.69 -13.10
C GLU A 308 -9.60 -8.39 -13.67
N ILE A 309 -8.31 -8.38 -14.02
CA ILE A 309 -7.68 -7.26 -14.74
C ILE A 309 -8.37 -7.03 -16.09
N ALA A 310 -8.60 -8.09 -16.86
CA ALA A 310 -9.34 -7.97 -18.12
C ALA A 310 -10.76 -7.43 -17.94
N ALA A 311 -11.45 -7.85 -16.89
CA ALA A 311 -12.78 -7.35 -16.56
C ALA A 311 -12.77 -5.85 -16.21
N ALA A 312 -11.78 -5.38 -15.44
CA ALA A 312 -11.62 -3.98 -15.09
C ALA A 312 -11.37 -3.08 -16.33
N HIS A 313 -10.76 -3.62 -17.38
CA HIS A 313 -10.41 -2.91 -18.60
C HIS A 313 -11.34 -3.16 -19.77
N HIS A 314 -12.47 -3.86 -19.57
CA HIS A 314 -13.40 -4.25 -20.63
C HIS A 314 -13.83 -3.11 -21.57
N GLY A 315 -14.01 -1.89 -21.08
CA GLY A 315 -14.40 -0.72 -21.87
C GLY A 315 -13.26 -0.02 -22.61
N LEU A 316 -12.02 -0.38 -22.32
CA LEU A 316 -10.80 0.27 -22.83
C LEU A 316 -10.00 -0.66 -23.75
N TRP A 317 -9.92 -1.92 -23.41
CA TRP A 317 -9.18 -2.95 -24.13
C TRP A 317 -10.11 -3.76 -25.07
N PRO A 318 -9.70 -4.15 -26.31
CA PRO A 318 -8.42 -3.80 -26.96
C PRO A 318 -8.45 -2.50 -27.75
N ALA A 319 -9.56 -1.74 -27.71
CA ALA A 319 -9.78 -0.58 -28.57
C ALA A 319 -8.71 0.53 -28.42
N ARG A 320 -8.12 0.64 -27.22
CA ARG A 320 -7.10 1.64 -26.90
C ARG A 320 -5.72 1.03 -26.63
N ARG A 321 -5.42 -0.14 -27.22
CA ARG A 321 -4.20 -0.92 -26.97
C ARG A 321 -2.90 -0.09 -27.03
N ASP A 322 -2.79 0.77 -28.04
CA ASP A 322 -1.56 1.53 -28.29
C ASP A 322 -1.34 2.69 -27.31
N GLU A 323 -2.29 2.94 -26.42
CA GLU A 323 -2.19 3.97 -25.37
C GLU A 323 -1.72 3.40 -24.04
N TYR A 324 -1.73 2.07 -23.88
CA TYR A 324 -1.18 1.39 -22.72
C TYR A 324 0.35 1.30 -22.80
N THR A 325 1.02 1.21 -21.66
CA THR A 325 2.42 0.77 -21.63
C THR A 325 2.53 -0.66 -22.19
N ALA A 326 3.69 -1.01 -22.76
CA ALA A 326 3.94 -2.35 -23.28
C ALA A 326 3.73 -3.43 -22.20
N SER A 327 4.17 -3.14 -20.98
CA SER A 327 4.00 -4.00 -19.82
C SER A 327 2.53 -4.27 -19.51
N PHE A 328 1.70 -3.22 -19.39
CA PHE A 328 0.29 -3.42 -19.05
C PHE A 328 -0.50 -4.07 -20.20
N ALA A 329 -0.18 -3.72 -21.45
CA ALA A 329 -0.75 -4.37 -22.63
C ALA A 329 -0.43 -5.88 -22.64
N GLY A 330 0.80 -6.28 -22.29
CA GLY A 330 1.18 -7.69 -22.16
C GLY A 330 0.38 -8.45 -21.09
N ILE A 331 0.07 -7.80 -19.96
CA ILE A 331 -0.81 -8.39 -18.94
C ILE A 331 -2.22 -8.64 -19.51
N LEU A 332 -2.77 -7.67 -20.25
CA LEU A 332 -4.10 -7.79 -20.86
C LEU A 332 -4.13 -8.83 -22.02
N GLU A 333 -3.04 -8.97 -22.77
CA GLU A 333 -2.89 -10.03 -23.79
C GLU A 333 -2.89 -11.41 -23.11
N ALA A 334 -2.09 -11.60 -22.08
CA ALA A 334 -2.05 -12.85 -21.31
C ALA A 334 -3.39 -13.17 -20.62
N ALA A 335 -4.15 -12.16 -20.24
CA ALA A 335 -5.50 -12.34 -19.69
C ALA A 335 -6.48 -12.94 -20.72
N GLY A 336 -6.27 -12.69 -22.01
CA GLY A 336 -7.07 -13.27 -23.10
C GLY A 336 -6.88 -14.77 -23.27
N GLU A 337 -5.84 -15.36 -22.69
CA GLU A 337 -5.53 -16.81 -22.73
C GLU A 337 -6.22 -17.57 -21.59
N VAL A 338 -6.74 -16.90 -20.58
CA VAL A 338 -7.39 -17.51 -19.41
C VAL A 338 -8.77 -18.03 -19.80
N SER A 339 -8.98 -19.32 -19.64
CA SER A 339 -10.27 -19.96 -19.92
C SER A 339 -11.25 -19.81 -18.77
N ARG A 340 -12.53 -20.09 -19.04
CA ARG A 340 -13.56 -20.12 -17.98
C ARG A 340 -13.29 -21.21 -16.95
N ASP A 341 -12.75 -22.35 -17.41
CA ASP A 341 -12.47 -23.48 -16.53
C ASP A 341 -11.29 -23.13 -15.59
N ASP A 342 -10.28 -22.38 -16.07
CA ASP A 342 -9.19 -21.87 -15.22
C ASP A 342 -9.72 -20.95 -14.11
N VAL A 343 -10.66 -20.06 -14.43
CA VAL A 343 -11.29 -19.16 -13.44
C VAL A 343 -12.05 -19.96 -12.39
N VAL A 344 -12.85 -20.96 -12.81
CA VAL A 344 -13.62 -21.82 -11.88
C VAL A 344 -12.66 -22.60 -10.98
N HIS A 345 -11.64 -23.24 -11.56
CA HIS A 345 -10.64 -23.97 -10.81
C HIS A 345 -9.88 -23.08 -9.82
N ALA A 346 -9.53 -21.86 -10.25
CA ALA A 346 -8.84 -20.89 -9.39
C ALA A 346 -9.70 -20.46 -8.17
N HIS A 347 -11.01 -20.30 -8.36
CA HIS A 347 -11.92 -20.03 -7.24
C HIS A 347 -12.03 -21.19 -6.28
N GLU A 348 -12.17 -22.44 -6.78
CA GLU A 348 -12.20 -23.63 -5.94
C GLU A 348 -10.90 -23.78 -5.15
N PHE A 349 -9.77 -23.60 -5.83
CA PHE A 349 -8.45 -23.66 -5.19
C PHE A 349 -8.29 -22.59 -4.11
N ARG A 350 -8.73 -21.34 -4.40
CA ARG A 350 -8.68 -20.23 -3.43
C ARG A 350 -9.41 -20.55 -2.12
N ILE A 351 -10.56 -21.22 -2.21
CA ILE A 351 -11.31 -21.62 -1.01
C ILE A 351 -10.49 -22.61 -0.18
N GLY A 352 -9.94 -23.65 -0.82
CA GLY A 352 -9.07 -24.64 -0.14
C GLY A 352 -7.81 -24.02 0.45
N PHE A 353 -7.19 -23.09 -0.28
CA PHE A 353 -6.03 -22.34 0.19
C PHE A 353 -6.37 -21.46 1.40
N GLY A 354 -7.52 -20.77 1.37
CA GLY A 354 -8.02 -19.99 2.50
C GLY A 354 -8.15 -20.85 3.77
N HIS A 355 -8.77 -22.01 3.68
CA HIS A 355 -8.89 -22.94 4.82
C HIS A 355 -7.53 -23.44 5.32
N ALA A 356 -6.57 -23.71 4.43
CA ALA A 356 -5.24 -24.12 4.85
C ALA A 356 -4.51 -22.99 5.61
N MET A 357 -4.69 -21.74 5.18
CA MET A 357 -4.14 -20.56 5.87
C MET A 357 -4.85 -20.28 7.20
N GLU A 358 -6.18 -20.48 7.30
CA GLU A 358 -6.90 -20.42 8.56
C GLU A 358 -6.37 -21.45 9.56
N GLY A 359 -6.14 -22.70 9.11
CA GLY A 359 -5.51 -23.74 9.94
C GLY A 359 -4.13 -23.34 10.48
N LEU A 360 -3.31 -22.64 9.70
CA LEU A 360 -2.04 -22.10 10.17
C LEU A 360 -2.27 -21.07 11.31
N PHE A 361 -3.24 -20.17 11.16
CA PHE A 361 -3.55 -19.15 12.17
C PHE A 361 -4.36 -19.68 13.38
N ASP A 362 -4.80 -20.93 13.38
CA ASP A 362 -5.26 -21.62 14.59
C ASP A 362 -4.07 -21.98 15.52
N GLU A 363 -2.89 -22.20 14.93
CA GLU A 363 -1.68 -22.55 15.68
C GLU A 363 -0.91 -21.31 16.16
N VAL A 364 -0.96 -20.19 15.42
CA VAL A 364 -0.18 -18.97 15.70
C VAL A 364 -1.03 -17.71 15.60
N ASP A 365 -0.62 -16.66 16.28
CA ASP A 365 -1.34 -15.38 16.27
C ASP A 365 -0.80 -14.42 15.19
N ALA A 366 0.46 -14.60 14.79
CA ALA A 366 1.09 -13.89 13.68
C ALA A 366 2.20 -14.74 13.05
N LEU A 367 2.58 -14.43 11.82
CA LEU A 367 3.69 -15.05 11.10
C LEU A 367 4.72 -13.97 10.75
N VAL A 368 6.00 -14.28 10.88
CA VAL A 368 7.10 -13.41 10.44
C VAL A 368 7.73 -13.97 9.17
N THR A 369 7.85 -13.12 8.15
CA THR A 369 8.52 -13.44 6.89
C THR A 369 9.31 -12.22 6.39
N PRO A 370 10.22 -12.37 5.41
CA PRO A 370 10.62 -11.22 4.61
C PRO A 370 9.39 -10.54 3.99
N THR A 371 9.45 -9.23 3.78
CA THR A 371 8.46 -8.61 2.89
C THR A 371 8.78 -8.98 1.45
N ILE A 372 10.03 -8.83 1.04
CA ILE A 372 10.54 -9.09 -0.31
C ILE A 372 11.90 -9.78 -0.15
N PRO A 373 12.28 -10.74 -1.02
CA PRO A 373 13.51 -11.52 -0.87
C PRO A 373 14.79 -10.75 -1.18
N VAL A 374 14.70 -9.59 -1.83
CA VAL A 374 15.85 -8.75 -2.23
C VAL A 374 15.58 -7.28 -1.93
N ASN A 375 16.64 -6.50 -1.71
CA ASN A 375 16.53 -5.05 -1.58
C ASN A 375 16.27 -4.38 -2.94
N ALA A 376 16.04 -3.06 -2.95
CA ALA A 376 15.68 -2.32 -4.15
C ALA A 376 16.62 -2.64 -5.33
N VAL A 377 16.06 -3.18 -6.39
CA VAL A 377 16.81 -3.54 -7.61
C VAL A 377 17.19 -2.28 -8.41
N PRO A 378 18.22 -2.34 -9.27
CA PRO A 378 18.51 -1.26 -10.20
C PRO A 378 17.29 -0.88 -11.05
N LEU A 379 17.21 0.39 -11.45
CA LEU A 379 16.19 0.83 -12.39
C LEU A 379 16.36 0.15 -13.74
N PHE A 380 15.27 -0.38 -14.27
CA PHE A 380 15.22 -0.84 -15.66
C PHE A 380 15.01 0.35 -16.59
N PRO A 381 15.70 0.39 -17.77
CA PRO A 381 15.58 1.51 -18.71
C PRO A 381 14.15 1.82 -19.13
N ASP A 382 13.37 0.77 -19.39
CA ASP A 382 11.97 0.85 -19.84
C ASP A 382 10.96 0.79 -18.69
N ASP A 383 11.45 0.86 -17.45
CA ASP A 383 10.67 0.69 -16.21
C ASP A 383 9.87 -0.64 -16.14
N ASP A 384 10.19 -1.55 -17.01
CA ASP A 384 9.51 -2.83 -17.13
C ASP A 384 10.21 -3.84 -16.21
N VAL A 385 9.60 -4.12 -15.07
CA VAL A 385 9.94 -5.31 -14.30
C VAL A 385 9.23 -6.46 -15.01
N PRO A 386 9.95 -7.38 -15.67
CA PRO A 386 9.31 -8.47 -16.40
C PRO A 386 8.36 -9.23 -15.48
N PHE A 387 7.11 -9.39 -15.87
CA PHE A 387 6.11 -10.19 -15.16
C PHE A 387 6.26 -11.67 -15.59
N ASP A 388 7.49 -12.17 -15.45
CA ASP A 388 7.87 -13.55 -15.72
C ASP A 388 8.07 -14.35 -14.41
N ASP A 389 8.62 -15.55 -14.53
CA ASP A 389 8.91 -16.43 -13.37
C ASP A 389 9.82 -15.74 -12.32
N GLY A 390 10.64 -14.76 -12.73
CA GLY A 390 11.46 -13.96 -11.83
C GLY A 390 10.62 -12.99 -10.96
N ALA A 391 9.54 -12.43 -11.49
CA ALA A 391 8.61 -11.60 -10.71
C ALA A 391 7.85 -12.42 -9.68
N ILE A 392 7.51 -13.69 -9.98
CA ILE A 392 6.89 -14.61 -9.01
C ILE A 392 7.85 -14.80 -7.82
N GLY A 393 9.14 -15.03 -8.08
CA GLY A 393 10.17 -15.14 -7.04
C GLY A 393 10.29 -13.88 -6.19
N LEU A 394 10.25 -12.69 -6.82
CA LEU A 394 10.31 -11.41 -6.13
C LEU A 394 9.12 -11.20 -5.17
N LEU A 395 7.94 -11.67 -5.54
CA LEU A 395 6.69 -11.44 -4.80
C LEU A 395 6.28 -12.62 -3.91
N THR A 396 7.13 -13.64 -3.74
CA THR A 396 6.85 -14.89 -3.02
C THR A 396 6.20 -14.68 -1.65
N PHE A 397 6.62 -13.66 -0.92
CA PHE A 397 6.15 -13.41 0.45
C PHE A 397 4.89 -12.53 0.53
N THR A 398 4.39 -12.00 -0.57
CA THR A 398 3.34 -10.98 -0.53
C THR A 398 2.01 -11.44 -1.12
N TRP A 399 1.98 -12.05 -2.30
CA TRP A 399 0.74 -12.38 -3.00
C TRP A 399 -0.17 -13.37 -2.25
N LEU A 400 0.41 -14.26 -1.43
CA LEU A 400 -0.33 -15.22 -0.61
C LEU A 400 -1.39 -14.53 0.27
N TRP A 401 -1.03 -13.40 0.87
CA TRP A 401 -1.90 -12.63 1.78
C TRP A 401 -3.02 -11.87 1.07
N ASN A 402 -2.84 -11.57 -0.21
CA ASN A 402 -3.94 -11.06 -1.04
C ASN A 402 -4.88 -12.19 -1.45
N PHE A 403 -4.34 -13.38 -1.73
CA PHE A 403 -5.12 -14.54 -2.13
C PHE A 403 -6.05 -15.04 -1.03
N CYS A 404 -5.57 -15.16 0.20
CA CYS A 404 -6.40 -15.52 1.36
C CYS A 404 -7.10 -14.32 2.02
N GLY A 405 -6.76 -13.08 1.66
CA GLY A 405 -7.34 -11.86 2.24
C GLY A 405 -6.85 -11.52 3.65
N ALA A 406 -5.81 -12.21 4.17
CA ALA A 406 -5.25 -11.95 5.49
C ALA A 406 -4.48 -10.60 5.54
N PRO A 407 -4.44 -9.90 6.68
CA PRO A 407 -3.70 -8.65 6.81
C PRO A 407 -2.18 -8.91 6.82
N ALA A 408 -1.41 -7.91 6.39
CA ALA A 408 0.04 -7.95 6.48
C ALA A 408 0.62 -6.52 6.60
N VAL A 409 1.73 -6.39 7.32
CA VAL A 409 2.45 -5.12 7.49
C VAL A 409 3.92 -5.30 7.15
N SER A 410 4.44 -4.45 6.26
CA SER A 410 5.88 -4.32 6.01
C SER A 410 6.46 -3.31 6.97
N VAL A 411 7.53 -3.70 7.68
CA VAL A 411 8.21 -2.86 8.66
C VAL A 411 9.69 -2.78 8.30
N PRO A 412 10.30 -1.58 8.22
CA PRO A 412 11.73 -1.46 7.97
C PRO A 412 12.54 -2.03 9.15
N TRP A 413 13.61 -2.77 8.84
CA TRP A 413 14.47 -3.45 9.82
C TRP A 413 15.94 -3.23 9.52
N GLY A 414 16.40 -2.00 9.72
CA GLY A 414 17.78 -1.62 9.44
C GLY A 414 18.09 -1.41 7.96
N LEU A 415 19.38 -1.25 7.68
CA LEU A 415 19.91 -1.07 6.33
C LEU A 415 20.89 -2.21 6.02
N ASP A 416 21.02 -2.56 4.75
CA ASP A 416 22.06 -3.48 4.27
C ASP A 416 23.42 -2.78 4.13
N ALA A 417 24.45 -3.52 3.67
CA ALA A 417 25.80 -3.02 3.47
C ALA A 417 25.88 -1.92 2.37
N GLU A 418 24.90 -1.85 1.48
CA GLU A 418 24.81 -0.81 0.44
C GLU A 418 24.03 0.43 0.92
N GLY A 419 23.47 0.41 2.13
CA GLY A 419 22.66 1.46 2.70
C GLY A 419 21.19 1.42 2.28
N LEU A 420 20.73 0.30 1.72
CA LEU A 420 19.33 0.10 1.31
C LEU A 420 18.51 -0.52 2.46
N PRO A 421 17.22 -0.19 2.58
CA PRO A 421 16.38 -0.71 3.65
C PRO A 421 16.17 -2.22 3.56
N ASN A 422 16.40 -2.93 4.67
CA ASN A 422 15.83 -4.26 4.89
C ASN A 422 14.41 -4.14 5.43
N SER A 423 13.57 -5.14 5.18
CA SER A 423 12.19 -5.14 5.66
C SER A 423 11.72 -6.52 6.07
N VAL A 424 10.87 -6.52 7.10
CA VAL A 424 10.22 -7.71 7.66
C VAL A 424 8.71 -7.53 7.55
N GLN A 425 8.04 -8.62 7.28
CA GLN A 425 6.57 -8.64 7.20
C GLN A 425 5.97 -9.46 8.33
#